data_028ddd048c3023d2c869eede46624bda
#
_entry.id   028ddd048c3023d2c869eede46624bda
#
_cell.length_a   1.000
_cell.length_b   1.000
_cell.length_c   1.000
_cell.angle_alpha   90.00
_cell.angle_beta   90.00
_cell.angle_gamma   90.00
#
_symmetry.space_group_name_H-M   'P 1'
#
loop_
_entity.id
_entity.type
_entity.pdbx_description
1 polymer ?
#
loop_
_entity_poly.entity_id
_entity_poly.type
_entity_poly.pdbx_seq_one_letter_code
_entity_poly.pdbx_strand_id
1 'polypeptide(L)'
;QIRAEQSEYPALSLYPNWNNQYAHAYGNAIIPDTYTIDLTGFCMPTPSTKITSPFGPRWRRMHNGLDLKVNIGDTIVAAFDGKVRIVKYERRGYGKYVVIRHDNGLETVYGHLSKQLVEENQLVKAGEVIGLGGNTGRSTGSHLHFETRFLGIAINPVYMFDFPKQD
;
A
#
# COMPACT_ATOMS: atom_id res chain seq x y z
N GLN A 1 -6.95 -27.04 9.63
CA GLN A 1 -7.87 -26.09 8.98
C GLN A 1 -7.47 -24.64 9.24
N ILE A 2 -7.26 -24.28 10.51
CA ILE A 2 -6.76 -22.94 10.88
C ILE A 2 -5.41 -22.65 10.24
N ARG A 3 -4.52 -23.64 10.20
CA ARG A 3 -3.20 -23.48 9.55
C ARG A 3 -3.32 -23.25 8.05
N ALA A 4 -4.24 -23.94 7.37
CA ALA A 4 -4.46 -23.77 5.96
C ALA A 4 -4.98 -22.36 5.65
N GLU A 5 -5.94 -21.88 6.46
CA GLU A 5 -6.48 -20.54 6.32
C GLU A 5 -5.43 -19.48 6.58
N GLN A 6 -4.60 -19.65 7.61
CA GLN A 6 -3.52 -18.72 7.92
C GLN A 6 -2.44 -18.69 6.85
N SER A 7 -2.19 -19.83 6.18
CA SER A 7 -1.24 -19.85 5.05
C SER A 7 -1.84 -19.26 3.79
N GLU A 8 -3.17 -19.26 3.65
CA GLU A 8 -3.85 -18.74 2.47
C GLU A 8 -3.95 -17.20 2.49
N TYR A 9 -4.16 -16.61 3.67
CA TYR A 9 -4.31 -15.16 3.81
C TYR A 9 -3.23 -14.57 4.69
N PRO A 10 -2.45 -13.60 4.16
CA PRO A 10 -1.35 -13.00 4.93
C PRO A 10 -1.85 -12.38 6.23
N ALA A 11 -1.09 -12.59 7.30
CA ALA A 11 -1.30 -11.98 8.61
C ALA A 11 -2.71 -12.22 9.19
N LEU A 12 -3.33 -13.37 8.90
CA LEU A 12 -4.67 -13.69 9.37
C LEU A 12 -4.78 -13.68 10.90
N SER A 13 -3.69 -13.96 11.60
CA SER A 13 -3.65 -13.89 13.07
C SER A 13 -3.85 -12.47 13.61
N LEU A 14 -3.55 -11.45 12.82
CA LEU A 14 -3.71 -10.04 13.18
C LEU A 14 -5.02 -9.46 12.64
N TYR A 15 -5.38 -9.84 11.43
CA TYR A 15 -6.58 -9.33 10.74
C TYR A 15 -7.67 -10.38 10.80
N PRO A 16 -8.81 -10.07 11.43
CA PRO A 16 -9.87 -11.08 11.63
C PRO A 16 -10.61 -11.48 10.36
N ASN A 17 -10.42 -10.75 9.27
CA ASN A 17 -11.14 -11.03 8.02
C ASN A 17 -10.30 -10.69 6.78
N TRP A 18 -10.82 -11.13 5.64
CA TRP A 18 -10.30 -10.80 4.31
C TRP A 18 -11.45 -10.18 3.50
N ASN A 19 -11.36 -8.88 3.21
CA ASN A 19 -12.42 -8.13 2.55
C ASN A 19 -11.93 -7.56 1.21
N ASN A 20 -12.63 -7.93 0.14
CA ASN A 20 -12.29 -7.46 -1.21
C ASN A 20 -13.09 -6.23 -1.64
N GLN A 21 -13.91 -5.63 -0.78
CA GLN A 21 -14.79 -4.52 -1.15
C GLN A 21 -14.30 -3.16 -0.67
N TYR A 22 -13.85 -3.08 0.57
CA TYR A 22 -13.51 -1.82 1.21
C TYR A 22 -12.04 -1.77 1.61
N ALA A 23 -11.36 -0.70 1.20
CA ALA A 23 -9.94 -0.53 1.48
C ALA A 23 -9.65 -0.53 2.98
N HIS A 24 -10.52 0.08 3.79
CA HIS A 24 -10.33 0.25 5.23
C HIS A 24 -11.30 -0.62 6.04
N ALA A 25 -11.40 -1.89 5.69
CA ALA A 25 -12.27 -2.85 6.37
C ALA A 25 -11.45 -3.67 7.37
N TYR A 26 -11.17 -3.10 8.53
CA TYR A 26 -10.32 -3.74 9.54
C TYR A 26 -11.13 -4.47 10.62
N GLY A 27 -12.45 -4.30 10.63
CA GLY A 27 -13.36 -4.98 11.51
C GLY A 27 -13.03 -4.74 12.97
N ASN A 28 -13.03 -5.81 13.77
CA ASN A 28 -12.74 -5.79 15.20
C ASN A 28 -11.28 -6.10 15.49
N ALA A 29 -10.37 -5.74 14.61
CA ALA A 29 -8.94 -5.98 14.81
C ALA A 29 -8.46 -5.33 16.11
N ILE A 30 -7.75 -6.10 16.93
CA ILE A 30 -7.20 -5.63 18.20
C ILE A 30 -5.77 -5.18 17.94
N ILE A 31 -5.50 -3.90 18.18
CA ILE A 31 -4.17 -3.34 17.99
C ILE A 31 -3.33 -3.69 19.21
N PRO A 32 -2.24 -4.44 19.06
CA PRO A 32 -1.36 -4.74 20.19
C PRO A 32 -0.63 -3.49 20.68
N ASP A 33 -0.25 -3.47 21.96
CA ASP A 33 0.48 -2.34 22.55
C ASP A 33 1.86 -2.18 21.88
N THR A 34 2.49 -3.29 21.54
CA THR A 34 3.77 -3.30 20.83
C THR A 34 3.75 -4.40 19.78
N TYR A 35 4.38 -4.12 18.65
CA TYR A 35 4.53 -5.11 17.58
C TYR A 35 5.79 -4.80 16.77
N THR A 36 6.60 -5.81 16.54
CA THR A 36 7.79 -5.69 15.70
C THR A 36 7.43 -6.06 14.27
N ILE A 37 7.63 -5.13 13.35
CA ILE A 37 7.35 -5.34 11.93
C ILE A 37 8.65 -5.71 11.23
N ASP A 38 8.68 -6.88 10.59
CA ASP A 38 9.82 -7.33 9.80
C ASP A 38 9.75 -6.66 8.42
N LEU A 39 10.75 -5.85 8.11
CA LEU A 39 10.85 -5.12 6.83
C LEU A 39 11.75 -5.82 5.81
N THR A 40 12.17 -7.05 6.09
CA THR A 40 13.00 -7.84 5.17
C THR A 40 12.30 -8.00 3.83
N GLY A 41 13.04 -7.83 2.75
CA GLY A 41 12.53 -8.02 1.40
C GLY A 41 11.83 -6.81 0.81
N PHE A 42 11.89 -5.66 1.48
CA PHE A 42 11.32 -4.42 0.94
C PHE A 42 11.87 -4.10 -0.45
N CYS A 43 10.97 -3.73 -1.35
CA CYS A 43 11.28 -3.23 -2.69
C CYS A 43 10.62 -1.87 -2.88
N MET A 44 11.39 -0.89 -3.35
CA MET A 44 10.85 0.44 -3.65
C MET A 44 9.75 0.32 -4.72
N PRO A 45 8.53 0.86 -4.47
CA PRO A 45 7.41 0.65 -5.40
C PRO A 45 7.53 1.43 -6.71
N THR A 46 8.40 2.44 -6.77
CA THR A 46 8.54 3.34 -7.92
C THR A 46 9.96 3.33 -8.47
N PRO A 47 10.16 3.66 -9.77
CA PRO A 47 11.51 3.80 -10.32
C PRO A 47 12.31 4.93 -9.69
N SER A 48 11.63 6.03 -9.32
CA SER A 48 12.25 7.17 -8.65
C SER A 48 12.02 7.10 -7.15
N THR A 49 13.01 7.49 -6.36
CA THR A 49 12.88 7.60 -4.91
C THR A 49 12.51 9.02 -4.46
N LYS A 50 12.21 9.92 -5.40
CA LYS A 50 11.91 11.31 -5.08
C LYS A 50 10.53 11.43 -4.43
N ILE A 51 10.49 12.03 -3.24
CA ILE A 51 9.27 12.34 -2.52
C ILE A 51 8.74 13.69 -3.01
N THR A 52 7.49 13.70 -3.49
CA THR A 52 6.86 14.94 -3.94
C THR A 52 5.96 15.54 -2.88
N SER A 53 5.47 14.72 -1.93
CA SER A 53 4.71 15.21 -0.80
C SER A 53 4.86 14.24 0.37
N PRO A 54 5.31 14.73 1.56
CA PRO A 54 5.57 13.86 2.69
C PRO A 54 4.30 13.43 3.42
N PHE A 55 4.44 12.36 4.19
CA PHE A 55 3.44 11.94 5.16
C PHE A 55 3.35 12.99 6.28
N GLY A 56 2.15 13.21 6.78
CA GLY A 56 1.97 14.01 7.97
C GLY A 56 0.95 15.14 7.81
N PRO A 57 0.89 16.06 8.79
CA PRO A 57 -0.07 17.15 8.75
C PRO A 57 0.17 18.06 7.56
N ARG A 58 -0.91 18.35 6.85
CA ARG A 58 -0.97 19.41 5.84
C ARG A 58 -1.90 20.49 6.35
N TRP A 59 -1.90 21.60 5.66
CA TRP A 59 -2.85 22.66 5.97
C TRP A 59 -4.28 22.12 5.90
N ARG A 60 -4.98 21.98 7.02
CA ARG A 60 -6.35 21.49 7.21
C ARG A 60 -6.56 19.98 7.25
N ARG A 61 -5.60 19.13 6.91
CA ARG A 61 -5.80 17.69 7.01
C ARG A 61 -4.50 16.90 7.07
N MET A 62 -4.64 15.66 7.45
CA MET A 62 -3.55 14.70 7.50
C MET A 62 -3.32 14.05 6.14
N HIS A 63 -2.07 14.00 5.70
CA HIS A 63 -1.66 13.18 4.55
C HIS A 63 -1.24 11.80 5.07
N ASN A 64 -2.07 10.79 4.83
CA ASN A 64 -1.89 9.44 5.37
C ASN A 64 -0.95 8.57 4.55
N GLY A 65 -0.28 9.12 3.57
CA GLY A 65 0.64 8.41 2.71
C GLY A 65 1.81 9.28 2.30
N LEU A 66 2.63 8.72 1.45
CA LEU A 66 3.79 9.37 0.89
C LEU A 66 3.60 9.46 -0.62
N ASP A 67 3.71 10.65 -1.18
CA ASP A 67 3.63 10.80 -2.64
C ASP A 67 5.02 10.70 -3.24
N LEU A 68 5.18 9.80 -4.20
CA LEU A 68 6.42 9.51 -4.89
C LEU A 68 6.29 9.92 -6.34
N LYS A 69 7.36 10.53 -6.88
CA LYS A 69 7.36 10.98 -8.27
C LYS A 69 7.27 9.78 -9.22
N VAL A 70 6.31 9.84 -10.15
CA VAL A 70 6.22 8.91 -11.28
C VAL A 70 5.83 9.68 -12.54
N ASN A 71 6.20 9.13 -13.69
CA ASN A 71 5.64 9.52 -14.96
C ASN A 71 4.47 8.58 -15.29
N ILE A 72 3.51 9.05 -16.06
CA ILE A 72 2.41 8.19 -16.53
C ILE A 72 3.01 7.03 -17.31
N GLY A 73 2.65 5.81 -16.92
CA GLY A 73 3.17 4.59 -17.55
C GLY A 73 4.38 3.97 -16.87
N ASP A 74 4.98 4.63 -15.88
CA ASP A 74 6.06 4.03 -15.10
C ASP A 74 5.56 2.77 -14.39
N THR A 75 6.40 1.74 -14.31
CA THR A 75 6.02 0.50 -13.62
C THR A 75 5.97 0.72 -12.11
N ILE A 76 4.88 0.27 -11.51
CA ILE A 76 4.69 0.23 -10.06
C ILE A 76 4.77 -1.21 -9.61
N VAL A 77 5.59 -1.47 -8.58
CA VAL A 77 5.86 -2.83 -8.11
C VAL A 77 5.44 -3.01 -6.66
N ALA A 78 5.17 -4.26 -6.27
CA ALA A 78 4.81 -4.60 -4.90
C ALA A 78 5.99 -4.35 -3.96
N ALA A 79 5.72 -3.72 -2.81
CA ALA A 79 6.75 -3.38 -1.82
C ALA A 79 7.27 -4.61 -1.05
N PHE A 80 6.44 -5.62 -0.87
CA PHE A 80 6.76 -6.88 -0.19
C PHE A 80 5.98 -8.01 -0.86
N ASP A 81 6.38 -9.24 -0.57
CA ASP A 81 5.55 -10.40 -0.91
C ASP A 81 4.19 -10.29 -0.22
N GLY A 82 3.13 -10.66 -0.91
CA GLY A 82 1.80 -10.57 -0.33
C GLY A 82 0.70 -11.11 -1.21
N LYS A 83 -0.52 -10.75 -0.83
CA LYS A 83 -1.74 -11.12 -1.55
C LYS A 83 -2.56 -9.86 -1.79
N VAL A 84 -3.00 -9.69 -3.03
CA VAL A 84 -3.80 -8.54 -3.46
C VAL A 84 -5.19 -8.64 -2.84
N ARG A 85 -5.58 -7.63 -2.07
CA ARG A 85 -6.87 -7.60 -1.39
C ARG A 85 -7.91 -6.74 -2.12
N ILE A 86 -7.49 -5.61 -2.69
CA ILE A 86 -8.38 -4.66 -3.36
C ILE A 86 -7.79 -4.29 -4.73
N VAL A 87 -8.63 -4.32 -5.75
CA VAL A 87 -8.37 -3.70 -7.07
C VAL A 87 -9.64 -2.96 -7.45
N LYS A 88 -9.68 -1.65 -7.22
CA LYS A 88 -10.87 -0.83 -7.38
C LYS A 88 -10.54 0.51 -8.03
N TYR A 89 -11.58 1.26 -8.34
CA TYR A 89 -11.49 2.64 -8.82
C TYR A 89 -12.33 3.54 -7.91
N GLU A 90 -11.68 4.53 -7.32
CA GLU A 90 -12.32 5.51 -6.44
C GLU A 90 -12.13 6.90 -7.06
N ARG A 91 -13.09 7.30 -7.83
CA ARG A 91 -13.01 8.51 -8.67
C ARG A 91 -12.61 9.77 -7.91
N ARG A 92 -13.12 9.94 -6.68
CA ARG A 92 -12.89 11.16 -5.87
C ARG A 92 -11.87 10.94 -4.75
N GLY A 93 -11.08 9.91 -4.85
CA GLY A 93 -10.08 9.58 -3.84
C GLY A 93 -8.85 8.99 -4.48
N TYR A 94 -8.56 7.73 -4.17
CA TYR A 94 -7.37 7.03 -4.64
C TYR A 94 -7.26 6.87 -6.16
N GLY A 95 -8.33 7.10 -6.92
CA GLY A 95 -8.36 6.74 -8.34
C GLY A 95 -8.30 5.23 -8.53
N LYS A 96 -7.61 4.78 -9.56
CA LYS A 96 -7.31 3.36 -9.71
C LYS A 96 -6.27 2.99 -8.67
N TYR A 97 -6.60 2.06 -7.79
CA TYR A 97 -5.71 1.71 -6.68
C TYR A 97 -5.69 0.21 -6.42
N VAL A 98 -4.65 -0.22 -5.74
CA VAL A 98 -4.42 -1.60 -5.33
C VAL A 98 -4.05 -1.59 -3.84
N VAL A 99 -4.60 -2.54 -3.08
CA VAL A 99 -4.19 -2.79 -1.69
C VAL A 99 -3.65 -4.21 -1.61
N ILE A 100 -2.47 -4.34 -1.00
CA ILE A 100 -1.82 -5.64 -0.80
C ILE A 100 -1.60 -5.85 0.69
N ARG A 101 -1.95 -7.02 1.20
CA ARG A 101 -1.62 -7.43 2.57
C ARG A 101 -0.40 -8.32 2.55
N HIS A 102 0.50 -8.07 3.49
CA HIS A 102 1.78 -8.76 3.62
C HIS A 102 1.83 -9.61 4.88
N ASP A 103 2.67 -10.64 4.87
CA ASP A 103 2.82 -11.54 6.03
C ASP A 103 3.40 -10.83 7.25
N ASN A 104 4.11 -9.71 7.05
CA ASN A 104 4.68 -8.93 8.16
C ASN A 104 3.64 -8.09 8.91
N GLY A 105 2.38 -8.16 8.54
CA GLY A 105 1.30 -7.41 9.20
C GLY A 105 0.97 -6.08 8.55
N LEU A 106 1.77 -5.60 7.62
CA LEU A 106 1.48 -4.36 6.89
C LEU A 106 0.49 -4.59 5.76
N GLU A 107 -0.29 -3.55 5.46
CA GLU A 107 -0.93 -3.39 4.16
C GLU A 107 -0.32 -2.20 3.46
N THR A 108 -0.16 -2.30 2.15
CA THR A 108 0.34 -1.21 1.31
C THR A 108 -0.72 -0.82 0.30
N VAL A 109 -0.87 0.48 0.10
CA VAL A 109 -1.86 1.06 -0.82
C VAL A 109 -1.11 1.80 -1.93
N TYR A 110 -1.51 1.55 -3.17
CA TYR A 110 -0.90 2.12 -4.37
C TYR A 110 -1.99 2.87 -5.14
N GLY A 111 -2.01 4.19 -5.02
CA GLY A 111 -3.08 5.03 -5.57
C GLY A 111 -2.68 5.82 -6.80
N HIS A 112 -3.69 6.34 -7.48
CA HIS A 112 -3.61 7.18 -8.67
C HIS A 112 -2.96 6.48 -9.88
N LEU A 113 -3.13 5.15 -9.98
CA LEU A 113 -2.61 4.37 -11.09
C LEU A 113 -3.34 4.70 -12.40
N SER A 114 -2.63 4.60 -13.53
CA SER A 114 -3.28 4.66 -14.84
C SER A 114 -3.83 3.30 -15.25
N LYS A 115 -3.21 2.22 -14.77
CA LYS A 115 -3.61 0.85 -15.07
C LYS A 115 -3.28 -0.07 -13.91
N GLN A 116 -4.20 -1.00 -13.63
CA GLN A 116 -4.01 -2.06 -12.63
C GLN A 116 -3.72 -3.36 -13.40
N LEU A 117 -2.63 -4.04 -13.02
CA LEU A 117 -2.13 -5.23 -13.75
C LEU A 117 -2.24 -6.51 -12.93
N VAL A 118 -2.96 -6.45 -11.82
CA VAL A 118 -3.20 -7.60 -10.93
C VAL A 118 -4.69 -7.72 -10.64
N GLU A 119 -5.07 -8.89 -10.15
CA GLU A 119 -6.45 -9.19 -9.75
C GLU A 119 -6.54 -9.40 -8.24
N GLU A 120 -7.74 -9.24 -7.71
CA GLU A 120 -8.01 -9.53 -6.30
C GLU A 120 -7.70 -10.99 -6.01
N ASN A 121 -7.11 -11.24 -4.85
CA ASN A 121 -6.65 -12.54 -4.36
C ASN A 121 -5.40 -13.09 -5.07
N GLN A 122 -4.79 -12.33 -5.97
CA GLN A 122 -3.55 -12.76 -6.63
C GLN A 122 -2.38 -12.69 -5.66
N LEU A 123 -1.54 -13.72 -5.66
CA LEU A 123 -0.28 -13.71 -4.93
C LEU A 123 0.75 -12.92 -5.72
N VAL A 124 1.49 -12.07 -5.05
CA VAL A 124 2.55 -11.26 -5.66
C VAL A 124 3.82 -11.35 -4.85
N LYS A 125 4.95 -11.18 -5.53
CA LYS A 125 6.27 -11.10 -4.92
C LYS A 125 6.73 -9.65 -4.85
N ALA A 126 7.57 -9.32 -3.87
CA ALA A 126 8.24 -8.02 -3.84
C ALA A 126 8.92 -7.75 -5.19
N GLY A 127 8.71 -6.58 -5.76
CA GLY A 127 9.26 -6.22 -7.06
C GLY A 127 8.44 -6.66 -8.27
N GLU A 128 7.38 -7.42 -8.08
CA GLU A 128 6.48 -7.80 -9.18
C GLU A 128 5.64 -6.60 -9.61
N VAL A 129 5.50 -6.39 -10.91
CA VAL A 129 4.72 -5.27 -11.46
C VAL A 129 3.24 -5.47 -11.12
N ILE A 130 2.63 -4.48 -10.50
CA ILE A 130 1.22 -4.51 -10.09
C ILE A 130 0.36 -3.47 -10.80
N GLY A 131 0.97 -2.48 -11.42
CA GLY A 131 0.27 -1.44 -12.13
C GLY A 131 1.21 -0.47 -12.82
N LEU A 132 0.61 0.56 -13.40
CA LEU A 132 1.35 1.64 -14.06
C LEU A 132 1.01 2.97 -13.40
N GLY A 133 2.00 3.83 -13.27
CA GLY A 133 1.85 5.17 -12.73
C GLY A 133 0.88 6.01 -13.52
N GLY A 134 0.20 6.91 -12.85
CA GLY A 134 -0.80 7.75 -13.48
C GLY A 134 -1.18 8.97 -12.68
N ASN A 135 -2.39 9.46 -12.95
CA ASN A 135 -2.93 10.66 -12.34
C ASN A 135 -4.45 10.54 -12.16
N THR A 136 -4.94 9.32 -11.90
CA THR A 136 -6.38 9.06 -11.74
C THR A 136 -6.85 9.44 -10.34
N GLY A 137 -8.15 9.66 -10.20
CA GLY A 137 -8.75 10.02 -8.93
C GLY A 137 -8.52 11.48 -8.58
N ARG A 138 -8.46 11.76 -7.27
CA ARG A 138 -8.24 13.11 -6.76
C ARG A 138 -6.76 13.44 -6.79
N SER A 139 -6.26 13.86 -7.94
CA SER A 139 -4.85 14.15 -8.16
C SER A 139 -4.67 15.30 -9.15
N THR A 140 -3.70 16.17 -8.88
CA THR A 140 -3.40 17.34 -9.73
C THR A 140 -2.10 17.18 -10.52
N GLY A 141 -1.41 16.06 -10.36
CA GLY A 141 -0.18 15.76 -11.10
C GLY A 141 0.21 14.31 -10.90
N SER A 142 0.93 13.74 -11.87
CA SER A 142 1.29 12.32 -11.81
C SER A 142 2.21 12.04 -10.63
N HIS A 143 1.79 11.12 -9.78
CA HIS A 143 2.54 10.63 -8.63
C HIS A 143 1.93 9.31 -8.17
N LEU A 144 2.71 8.54 -7.44
CA LEU A 144 2.17 7.39 -6.70
C LEU A 144 1.84 7.84 -5.28
N HIS A 145 0.59 7.67 -4.87
CA HIS A 145 0.23 7.79 -3.46
C HIS A 145 0.45 6.43 -2.81
N PHE A 146 1.44 6.35 -1.95
CA PHE A 146 1.86 5.11 -1.29
C PHE A 146 1.57 5.19 0.20
N GLU A 147 0.75 4.24 0.70
CA GLU A 147 0.47 4.13 2.13
C GLU A 147 1.02 2.84 2.68
N THR A 148 1.46 2.90 3.93
CA THR A 148 1.75 1.73 4.74
C THR A 148 0.85 1.80 5.97
N ARG A 149 0.10 0.72 6.22
CA ARG A 149 -0.86 0.66 7.33
C ARG A 149 -0.63 -0.61 8.13
N PHE A 150 -0.72 -0.46 9.45
CA PHE A 150 -0.74 -1.60 10.37
C PHE A 150 -2.08 -1.60 11.07
N LEU A 151 -2.91 -2.62 10.80
CA LEU A 151 -4.26 -2.75 11.35
C LEU A 151 -5.11 -1.47 11.18
N GLY A 152 -4.95 -0.82 10.04
CA GLY A 152 -5.67 0.40 9.69
C GLY A 152 -4.96 1.69 10.08
N ILE A 153 -3.95 1.62 10.94
CA ILE A 153 -3.19 2.81 11.34
C ILE A 153 -2.19 3.15 10.23
N ALA A 154 -2.32 4.36 9.70
CA ALA A 154 -1.36 4.85 8.71
C ALA A 154 -0.02 5.15 9.40
N ILE A 155 1.04 4.63 8.82
CA ILE A 155 2.40 4.79 9.34
C ILE A 155 3.23 5.51 8.28
N ASN A 156 4.07 6.46 8.72
CA ASN A 156 4.95 7.18 7.81
C ASN A 156 5.94 6.20 7.14
N PRO A 157 5.87 5.99 5.83
CA PRO A 157 6.77 5.04 5.16
C PRO A 157 8.25 5.36 5.33
N VAL A 158 8.59 6.64 5.50
CA VAL A 158 9.99 7.08 5.64
C VAL A 158 10.67 6.46 6.86
N TYR A 159 9.93 6.22 7.94
CA TYR A 159 10.50 5.61 9.14
C TYR A 159 10.75 4.11 8.97
N MET A 160 10.13 3.49 7.99
CA MET A 160 10.25 2.04 7.76
C MET A 160 11.22 1.71 6.65
N PHE A 161 11.51 2.68 5.78
CA PHE A 161 12.32 2.48 4.60
C PHE A 161 13.52 3.43 4.60
N ASP A 162 14.58 3.00 3.95
CA ASP A 162 15.78 3.83 3.79
C ASP A 162 15.64 4.70 2.53
N PHE A 163 14.78 5.71 2.62
CA PHE A 163 14.63 6.66 1.52
C PHE A 163 15.79 7.68 1.54
N PRO A 164 16.26 8.14 0.36
CA PRO A 164 17.22 9.21 0.31
C PRO A 164 16.69 10.48 0.96
N LYS A 165 17.55 11.21 1.68
CA LYS A 165 17.16 12.49 2.28
C LYS A 165 16.86 13.50 1.18
N GLN A 166 15.82 14.29 1.41
CA GLN A 166 15.49 15.45 0.56
C GLN A 166 16.28 16.67 1.04
N ASP A 167 16.91 17.34 0.13
CA ASP A 167 17.60 18.60 0.43
C ASP A 167 16.63 19.78 0.36
#